data_5066f855f86ae8fd0255ad05722857bd
#
_entry.id   5066f855f86ae8fd0255ad05722857bd
#
_cell.length_a   1.000
_cell.length_b   1.000
_cell.length_c   1.000
_cell.angle_alpha   90.00
_cell.angle_beta   90.00
_cell.angle_gamma   90.00
#
_symmetry.space_group_name_H-M   'P 1'
#
loop_
_entity.id
_entity.type
_entity.pdbx_description
1 polymer ?
#
loop_
_entity_poly.entity_id
_entity_poly.type
_entity_poly.pdbx_seq_one_letter_code
_entity_poly.pdbx_strand_id
1 'polypeptide(L)'
;MDSLAEYRKADIDRKVHEMGAYPLDVMLIGGTGSGKSTTLNSIFQRKVARVGESFEPETMTISDHRLNEVLRLWDTPGLGDSVEKDKEHSRNIIDKLYETFDKRGTRYGLIDLVLIVVDGSSRDMGTIYKLLTSVIVPNIDKSRILVAINQADLAMSGHHWDNFYNAPDYTLNAFLNDKAESIQRRVREAAGVNIIRPVCYSAEKWWNITELLDLIIDNIPSQLRSVH
;
A
#
# COMPACT_ATOMS: atom_id res chain seq x y z
N MET A 1 2.32 -17.25 17.45
CA MET A 1 2.77 -16.40 16.33
C MET A 1 3.44 -15.20 16.95
N ASP A 2 4.69 -14.96 16.61
CA ASP A 2 5.37 -13.75 17.02
C ASP A 2 4.62 -12.54 16.46
N SER A 3 4.55 -11.47 17.25
CA SER A 3 3.83 -10.26 16.83
C SER A 3 4.48 -9.68 15.57
N LEU A 4 3.69 -9.37 14.53
CA LEU A 4 4.20 -8.69 13.33
C LEU A 4 4.83 -7.32 13.66
N ALA A 5 4.53 -6.76 14.84
CA ALA A 5 5.19 -5.55 15.34
C ALA A 5 6.71 -5.73 15.55
N GLU A 6 7.16 -6.95 15.80
CA GLU A 6 8.59 -7.28 15.96
C GLU A 6 9.21 -7.84 14.67
N TYR A 7 8.39 -8.09 13.63
CA TYR A 7 8.87 -8.66 12.37
C TYR A 7 9.88 -7.73 11.70
N ARG A 8 11.10 -8.20 11.55
CA ARG A 8 12.24 -7.45 10.97
C ARG A 8 12.40 -6.02 11.52
N LYS A 9 11.96 -5.77 12.75
CA LYS A 9 12.03 -4.45 13.38
C LYS A 9 13.45 -3.89 13.43
N ALA A 10 14.45 -4.73 13.71
CA ALA A 10 15.85 -4.33 13.70
C ALA A 10 16.35 -3.91 12.32
N ASP A 11 15.85 -4.53 11.23
CA ASP A 11 16.16 -4.11 9.86
C ASP A 11 15.55 -2.75 9.54
N ILE A 12 14.30 -2.53 9.94
CA ILE A 12 13.62 -1.25 9.78
C ILE A 12 14.39 -0.19 10.55
N ASP A 13 14.67 -0.42 11.82
CA ASP A 13 15.38 0.52 12.70
C ASP A 13 16.73 0.93 12.09
N ARG A 14 17.54 -0.03 11.65
CA ARG A 14 18.82 0.23 11.01
C ARG A 14 18.66 1.09 9.75
N LYS A 15 17.76 0.72 8.82
CA LYS A 15 17.56 1.44 7.56
C LYS A 15 17.00 2.85 7.77
N VAL A 16 16.06 3.01 8.71
CA VAL A 16 15.46 4.29 9.06
C VAL A 16 16.50 5.20 9.73
N HIS A 17 17.36 4.65 10.58
CA HIS A 17 18.48 5.38 11.17
C HIS A 17 19.48 5.84 10.11
N GLU A 18 19.85 4.97 9.18
CA GLU A 18 20.74 5.29 8.04
C GLU A 18 20.12 6.36 7.14
N MET A 19 18.82 6.29 6.83
CA MET A 19 18.08 7.31 6.08
C MET A 19 18.01 8.63 6.85
N GLY A 20 17.98 8.55 8.18
CA GLY A 20 17.88 9.70 9.07
C GLY A 20 16.48 10.22 9.32
N ALA A 21 15.44 9.44 9.04
CA ALA A 21 14.05 9.68 9.47
C ALA A 21 13.68 8.78 10.66
N TYR A 22 12.56 9.09 11.31
CA TYR A 22 12.02 8.26 12.37
C TYR A 22 10.60 8.69 12.74
N PRO A 23 9.58 7.86 12.64
CA PRO A 23 9.57 6.51 12.08
C PRO A 23 9.61 6.50 10.54
N LEU A 24 9.62 5.31 9.93
CA LEU A 24 9.28 5.14 8.52
C LEU A 24 7.79 5.43 8.31
N ASP A 25 7.48 6.33 7.41
CA ASP A 25 6.12 6.73 7.07
C ASP A 25 5.67 6.14 5.73
N VAL A 26 4.73 5.19 5.76
CA VAL A 26 4.19 4.51 4.58
C VAL A 26 2.71 4.85 4.41
N MET A 27 2.34 5.45 3.28
CA MET A 27 0.95 5.78 2.96
C MET A 27 0.32 4.69 2.10
N LEU A 28 -0.79 4.11 2.55
CA LEU A 28 -1.60 3.16 1.80
C LEU A 28 -2.63 3.90 0.96
N ILE A 29 -2.61 3.66 -0.35
CA ILE A 29 -3.51 4.29 -1.31
C ILE A 29 -4.14 3.22 -2.20
N GLY A 30 -5.38 3.42 -2.66
CA GLY A 30 -6.04 2.47 -3.56
C GLY A 30 -7.52 2.77 -3.72
N GLY A 31 -8.19 2.02 -4.57
CA GLY A 31 -9.62 2.11 -4.79
C GLY A 31 -10.45 1.80 -3.54
N THR A 32 -11.70 2.27 -3.53
CA THR A 32 -12.69 1.82 -2.54
C THR A 32 -12.84 0.31 -2.63
N GLY A 33 -12.91 -0.35 -1.49
CA GLY A 33 -13.00 -1.81 -1.42
C GLY A 33 -11.70 -2.58 -1.71
N SER A 34 -10.57 -1.92 -2.03
CA SER A 34 -9.29 -2.63 -2.27
C SER A 34 -8.70 -3.29 -1.01
N GLY A 35 -9.27 -3.03 0.17
CA GLY A 35 -8.88 -3.67 1.43
C GLY A 35 -7.72 -3.00 2.16
N LYS A 36 -7.51 -1.69 2.00
CA LYS A 36 -6.48 -0.93 2.74
C LYS A 36 -6.63 -1.07 4.25
N SER A 37 -7.81 -0.79 4.78
CA SER A 37 -8.11 -0.90 6.21
C SER A 37 -8.02 -2.34 6.72
N THR A 38 -8.42 -3.32 5.91
CA THR A 38 -8.24 -4.74 6.22
C THR A 38 -6.76 -5.11 6.28
N THR A 39 -5.95 -4.58 5.35
CA THR A 39 -4.49 -4.75 5.34
C THR A 39 -3.86 -4.21 6.62
N LEU A 40 -4.25 -2.99 7.04
CA LEU A 40 -3.80 -2.45 8.31
C LEU A 40 -4.17 -3.35 9.48
N ASN A 41 -5.44 -3.77 9.57
CA ASN A 41 -5.91 -4.65 10.65
C ASN A 41 -5.14 -5.97 10.69
N SER A 42 -4.79 -6.53 9.53
CA SER A 42 -3.97 -7.75 9.44
C SER A 42 -2.53 -7.51 9.92
N ILE A 43 -1.88 -6.43 9.47
CA ILE A 43 -0.52 -6.08 9.92
C ILE A 43 -0.48 -5.84 11.43
N PHE A 44 -1.49 -5.14 11.96
CA PHE A 44 -1.57 -4.85 13.41
C PHE A 44 -2.08 -6.02 14.24
N GLN A 45 -2.56 -7.09 13.61
CA GLN A 45 -3.17 -8.26 14.29
C GLN A 45 -4.33 -7.87 15.22
N ARG A 46 -4.96 -6.74 14.98
CA ARG A 46 -6.10 -6.18 15.73
C ARG A 46 -6.86 -5.17 14.89
N LYS A 47 -8.10 -4.88 15.27
CA LYS A 47 -8.91 -3.87 14.61
C LYS A 47 -8.41 -2.47 15.00
N VAL A 48 -7.64 -1.83 14.12
CA VAL A 48 -7.14 -0.44 14.27
C VAL A 48 -7.81 0.51 13.30
N ALA A 49 -8.16 0.04 12.10
CA ALA A 49 -8.88 0.80 11.09
C ALA A 49 -10.31 0.26 10.93
N ARG A 50 -11.27 1.12 10.56
CA ARG A 50 -12.64 0.70 10.28
C ARG A 50 -12.68 0.02 8.91
N VAL A 51 -13.38 -1.11 8.86
CA VAL A 51 -13.62 -1.85 7.61
C VAL A 51 -15.10 -1.71 7.29
N GLY A 52 -15.42 -1.26 6.06
CA GLY A 52 -16.81 -1.09 5.62
C GLY A 52 -17.52 -2.44 5.46
N GLU A 53 -18.70 -2.56 6.08
CA GLU A 53 -19.66 -3.62 5.79
C GLU A 53 -20.72 -3.16 4.76
N SER A 54 -20.66 -1.90 4.32
CA SER A 54 -21.60 -1.26 3.39
C SER A 54 -20.85 -0.54 2.25
N PHE A 55 -21.58 -0.20 1.19
CA PHE A 55 -21.07 0.49 -0.01
C PHE A 55 -20.61 1.95 0.23
N GLU A 56 -20.64 2.45 1.46
CA GLU A 56 -20.11 3.77 1.79
C GLU A 56 -18.67 3.65 2.31
N PRO A 57 -17.74 4.53 1.86
CA PRO A 57 -16.37 4.53 2.36
C PRO A 57 -16.37 4.91 3.84
N GLU A 58 -15.90 4.03 4.69
CA GLU A 58 -15.83 4.28 6.13
C GLU A 58 -14.63 5.16 6.53
N THR A 59 -13.59 5.18 5.72
CA THR A 59 -12.42 6.04 5.93
C THR A 59 -12.65 7.37 5.20
N MET A 60 -13.11 8.38 5.93
CA MET A 60 -13.40 9.71 5.38
C MET A 60 -12.21 10.66 5.44
N THR A 61 -11.22 10.37 6.30
CA THR A 61 -10.04 11.20 6.53
C THR A 61 -8.78 10.35 6.58
N ILE A 62 -7.63 10.94 6.23
CA ILE A 62 -6.34 10.28 6.38
C ILE A 62 -6.03 10.13 7.87
N SER A 63 -5.71 8.91 8.29
CA SER A 63 -5.36 8.60 9.68
C SER A 63 -4.05 7.81 9.75
N ASP A 64 -3.26 8.03 10.80
CA ASP A 64 -2.02 7.30 11.03
C ASP A 64 -2.17 6.25 12.14
N HIS A 65 -1.46 5.16 11.95
CA HIS A 65 -1.40 4.03 12.87
C HIS A 65 0.05 3.59 13.07
N ARG A 66 0.55 3.61 14.28
CA ARG A 66 1.90 3.15 14.61
C ARG A 66 1.88 1.66 14.92
N LEU A 67 2.58 0.88 14.10
CA LEU A 67 2.79 -0.54 14.36
C LEU A 67 3.75 -0.72 15.55
N ASN A 68 4.81 0.07 15.56
CA ASN A 68 5.82 0.17 16.60
C ASN A 68 6.50 1.55 16.53
N GLU A 69 7.61 1.76 17.23
CA GLU A 69 8.32 3.03 17.21
C GLU A 69 9.00 3.35 15.87
N VAL A 70 9.26 2.33 15.04
CA VAL A 70 10.02 2.50 13.79
C VAL A 70 9.16 2.50 12.52
N LEU A 71 7.88 2.10 12.58
CA LEU A 71 6.97 2.01 11.44
C LEU A 71 5.61 2.61 11.74
N ARG A 72 5.22 3.57 10.90
CA ARG A 72 3.89 4.19 10.90
C ARG A 72 3.23 4.03 9.53
N LEU A 73 1.99 3.58 9.55
CA LEU A 73 1.18 3.37 8.36
C LEU A 73 0.04 4.40 8.33
N TRP A 74 -0.19 5.00 7.16
CA TRP A 74 -1.23 5.99 6.94
C TRP A 74 -2.35 5.37 6.10
N ASP A 75 -3.57 5.33 6.65
CA ASP A 75 -4.78 4.93 5.92
C ASP A 75 -5.36 6.12 5.18
N THR A 76 -5.80 5.91 3.94
CA THR A 76 -6.42 6.95 3.12
C THR A 76 -7.82 6.55 2.67
N PRO A 77 -8.71 7.53 2.43
CA PRO A 77 -9.97 7.27 1.77
C PRO A 77 -9.77 6.55 0.44
N GLY A 78 -10.68 5.63 0.12
CA GLY A 78 -10.70 4.96 -1.18
C GLY A 78 -11.12 5.91 -2.30
N LEU A 79 -10.65 5.61 -3.52
CA LEU A 79 -11.05 6.32 -4.75
C LEU A 79 -11.94 5.40 -5.60
N GLY A 80 -12.85 6.01 -6.38
CA GLY A 80 -13.75 5.31 -7.27
C GLY A 80 -15.22 5.33 -6.85
N ASP A 81 -15.59 6.13 -5.84
CA ASP A 81 -16.98 6.25 -5.38
C ASP A 81 -17.79 7.25 -6.21
N SER A 82 -17.29 8.47 -6.33
CA SER A 82 -17.86 9.52 -7.18
C SER A 82 -16.81 10.53 -7.61
N VAL A 83 -17.09 11.26 -8.69
CA VAL A 83 -16.14 12.24 -9.24
C VAL A 83 -15.82 13.35 -8.23
N GLU A 84 -16.81 13.78 -7.45
CA GLU A 84 -16.66 14.85 -6.44
C GLU A 84 -15.82 14.37 -5.27
N LYS A 85 -16.14 13.20 -4.70
CA LYS A 85 -15.38 12.58 -3.60
C LYS A 85 -13.96 12.27 -4.04
N ASP A 86 -13.77 11.73 -5.24
CA ASP A 86 -12.45 11.41 -5.78
C ASP A 86 -11.56 12.64 -5.92
N LYS A 87 -12.12 13.80 -6.29
CA LYS A 87 -11.38 15.07 -6.34
C LYS A 87 -10.95 15.53 -4.94
N GLU A 88 -11.82 15.44 -3.96
CA GLU A 88 -11.52 15.79 -2.57
C GLU A 88 -10.45 14.83 -2.00
N HIS A 89 -10.65 13.52 -2.14
CA HIS A 89 -9.71 12.51 -1.67
C HIS A 89 -8.33 12.65 -2.34
N SER A 90 -8.31 12.91 -3.66
CA SER A 90 -7.06 13.15 -4.39
C SER A 90 -6.32 14.38 -3.86
N ARG A 91 -7.05 15.47 -3.56
CA ARG A 91 -6.46 16.68 -2.97
C ARG A 91 -5.87 16.37 -1.59
N ASN A 92 -6.62 15.70 -0.71
CA ASN A 92 -6.15 15.32 0.62
C ASN A 92 -4.89 14.45 0.57
N ILE A 93 -4.81 13.50 -0.39
CA ILE A 93 -3.61 12.68 -0.62
C ILE A 93 -2.44 13.56 -1.05
N ILE A 94 -2.65 14.48 -2.00
CA ILE A 94 -1.61 15.40 -2.48
C ILE A 94 -1.13 16.28 -1.33
N ASP A 95 -2.04 16.89 -0.57
CA ASP A 95 -1.70 17.75 0.57
C ASP A 95 -0.87 16.98 1.60
N LYS A 96 -1.22 15.71 1.90
CA LYS A 96 -0.43 14.86 2.79
C LYS A 96 0.95 14.53 2.22
N LEU A 97 1.09 14.31 0.91
CA LEU A 97 2.38 14.09 0.27
C LEU A 97 3.27 15.34 0.35
N TYR A 98 2.69 16.54 0.40
CA TYR A 98 3.45 17.81 0.57
C TYR A 98 3.71 18.18 2.03
N GLU A 99 3.16 17.46 2.99
CA GLU A 99 3.53 17.67 4.39
C GLU A 99 5.02 17.41 4.61
N THR A 100 5.63 18.26 5.44
CA THR A 100 7.06 18.24 5.69
C THR A 100 7.36 18.26 7.18
N PHE A 101 8.54 17.76 7.53
CA PHE A 101 9.14 17.96 8.85
C PHE A 101 10.49 18.67 8.72
N ASP A 102 10.90 19.38 9.77
CA ASP A 102 12.21 20.03 9.84
C ASP A 102 13.24 19.10 10.47
N LYS A 103 14.42 19.04 9.85
CA LYS A 103 15.57 18.39 10.44
C LYS A 103 16.80 19.30 10.24
N ARG A 104 17.28 19.89 11.33
CA ARG A 104 18.46 20.78 11.35
C ARG A 104 18.33 21.94 10.36
N GLY A 105 17.15 22.55 10.25
CA GLY A 105 16.89 23.68 9.36
C GLY A 105 16.64 23.29 7.90
N THR A 106 16.56 22.00 7.59
CA THR A 106 16.19 21.51 6.26
C THR A 106 14.84 20.82 6.31
N ARG A 107 13.96 21.16 5.37
CA ARG A 107 12.61 20.55 5.26
C ARG A 107 12.65 19.31 4.38
N TYR A 108 12.08 18.22 4.89
CA TYR A 108 11.94 16.95 4.20
C TYR A 108 10.48 16.51 4.17
N GLY A 109 10.09 15.78 3.14
CA GLY A 109 8.74 15.25 3.05
C GLY A 109 8.46 14.21 4.13
N LEU A 110 7.25 14.27 4.70
CA LEU A 110 6.81 13.39 5.78
C LEU A 110 6.66 11.93 5.29
N ILE A 111 6.03 11.73 4.13
CA ILE A 111 5.77 10.38 3.62
C ILE A 111 7.01 9.86 2.89
N ASP A 112 7.52 8.71 3.34
CA ASP A 112 8.71 8.06 2.79
C ASP A 112 8.39 7.13 1.62
N LEU A 113 7.31 6.36 1.72
CA LEU A 113 6.85 5.40 0.72
C LEU A 113 5.35 5.51 0.48
N VAL A 114 4.92 5.24 -0.74
CA VAL A 114 3.52 5.04 -1.11
C VAL A 114 3.32 3.58 -1.49
N LEU A 115 2.43 2.88 -0.81
CA LEU A 115 1.99 1.53 -1.12
C LEU A 115 0.61 1.59 -1.77
N ILE A 116 0.55 1.27 -3.06
CA ILE A 116 -0.70 1.18 -3.80
C ILE A 116 -1.29 -0.20 -3.64
N VAL A 117 -2.45 -0.28 -3.00
CA VAL A 117 -3.19 -1.52 -2.77
C VAL A 117 -4.20 -1.70 -3.90
N VAL A 118 -4.01 -2.76 -4.67
CA VAL A 118 -4.83 -3.13 -5.82
C VAL A 118 -5.73 -4.30 -5.44
N ASP A 119 -6.99 -4.25 -5.88
CA ASP A 119 -7.91 -5.37 -5.73
C ASP A 119 -7.56 -6.51 -6.72
N GLY A 120 -7.20 -7.67 -6.19
CA GLY A 120 -6.87 -8.89 -6.94
C GLY A 120 -8.05 -9.48 -7.70
N SER A 121 -9.28 -9.27 -7.23
CA SER A 121 -10.51 -9.76 -7.86
C SER A 121 -10.96 -8.89 -9.03
N SER A 122 -10.62 -7.58 -9.02
CA SER A 122 -11.06 -6.64 -10.04
C SER A 122 -10.37 -6.86 -11.40
N ARG A 123 -11.13 -6.73 -12.47
CA ARG A 123 -10.63 -6.67 -13.85
C ARG A 123 -10.35 -5.24 -14.31
N ASP A 124 -11.06 -4.28 -13.75
CA ASP A 124 -10.89 -2.86 -14.06
C ASP A 124 -9.77 -2.24 -13.22
N MET A 125 -8.75 -1.74 -13.91
CA MET A 125 -7.60 -1.07 -13.35
C MET A 125 -7.59 0.44 -13.67
N GLY A 126 -8.66 0.96 -14.29
CA GLY A 126 -8.72 2.34 -14.76
C GLY A 126 -8.54 3.35 -13.63
N THR A 127 -9.22 3.15 -12.50
CA THR A 127 -9.07 3.99 -11.30
C THR A 127 -7.63 4.00 -10.78
N ILE A 128 -6.96 2.85 -10.74
CA ILE A 128 -5.58 2.73 -10.27
C ILE A 128 -4.61 3.45 -11.20
N TYR A 129 -4.76 3.30 -12.54
CA TYR A 129 -3.89 4.01 -13.48
C TYR A 129 -4.10 5.52 -13.44
N LYS A 130 -5.36 5.97 -13.32
CA LYS A 130 -5.68 7.39 -13.15
C LYS A 130 -5.06 7.94 -11.86
N LEU A 131 -5.19 7.21 -10.75
CA LEU A 131 -4.56 7.55 -9.48
C LEU A 131 -3.04 7.68 -9.63
N LEU A 132 -2.40 6.68 -10.20
CA LEU A 132 -0.95 6.69 -10.45
C LEU A 132 -0.52 7.89 -11.28
N THR A 133 -1.13 8.09 -12.44
CA THR A 133 -0.69 9.11 -13.41
C THR A 133 -1.03 10.53 -12.99
N SER A 134 -2.19 10.74 -12.34
CA SER A 134 -2.69 12.09 -12.04
C SER A 134 -2.43 12.54 -10.60
N VAL A 135 -2.21 11.61 -9.67
CA VAL A 135 -2.08 11.95 -8.23
C VAL A 135 -0.70 11.57 -7.70
N ILE A 136 -0.21 10.35 -7.95
CA ILE A 136 0.98 9.85 -7.26
C ILE A 136 2.27 10.24 -7.98
N VAL A 137 2.42 9.86 -9.25
CA VAL A 137 3.66 10.07 -10.02
C VAL A 137 4.08 11.56 -10.12
N PRO A 138 3.15 12.53 -10.24
CA PRO A 138 3.53 13.95 -10.23
C PRO A 138 4.02 14.47 -8.87
N ASN A 139 3.73 13.78 -7.77
CA ASN A 139 3.86 14.31 -6.41
C ASN A 139 4.83 13.53 -5.50
N ILE A 140 5.42 12.43 -5.99
CA ILE A 140 6.44 11.68 -5.25
C ILE A 140 7.43 11.00 -6.20
N ASP A 141 8.67 10.80 -5.74
CA ASP A 141 9.68 10.10 -6.52
C ASP A 141 9.23 8.69 -6.89
N LYS A 142 9.44 8.31 -8.14
CA LYS A 142 9.03 7.01 -8.69
C LYS A 142 9.61 5.81 -7.94
N SER A 143 10.82 5.95 -7.37
CA SER A 143 11.48 4.92 -6.56
C SER A 143 10.80 4.68 -5.20
N ARG A 144 9.89 5.54 -4.80
CA ARG A 144 9.14 5.47 -3.53
C ARG A 144 7.73 4.90 -3.71
N ILE A 145 7.42 4.38 -4.90
CA ILE A 145 6.11 3.83 -5.24
C ILE A 145 6.19 2.30 -5.26
N LEU A 146 5.43 1.68 -4.37
CA LEU A 146 5.25 0.23 -4.28
C LEU A 146 3.82 -0.13 -4.67
N VAL A 147 3.63 -1.31 -5.24
CA VAL A 147 2.30 -1.85 -5.58
C VAL A 147 2.16 -3.23 -4.98
N ALA A 148 1.02 -3.51 -4.35
CA ALA A 148 0.67 -4.83 -3.86
C ALA A 148 -0.76 -5.19 -4.26
N ILE A 149 -1.02 -6.47 -4.47
CA ILE A 149 -2.30 -7.01 -4.94
C ILE A 149 -2.95 -7.76 -3.80
N ASN A 150 -3.96 -7.15 -3.20
CA ASN A 150 -4.75 -7.74 -2.12
C ASN A 150 -5.90 -8.60 -2.67
N GLN A 151 -6.60 -9.30 -1.80
CA GLN A 151 -7.76 -10.15 -2.14
C GLN A 151 -7.39 -11.27 -3.13
N ALA A 152 -6.19 -11.83 -2.98
CA ALA A 152 -5.75 -12.96 -3.78
C ALA A 152 -6.69 -14.16 -3.68
N ASP A 153 -7.33 -14.36 -2.52
CA ASP A 153 -8.32 -15.38 -2.24
C ASP A 153 -9.64 -15.19 -3.01
N LEU A 154 -9.97 -13.95 -3.40
CA LEU A 154 -11.15 -13.61 -4.19
C LEU A 154 -10.87 -13.55 -5.70
N ALA A 155 -9.63 -13.60 -6.13
CA ALA A 155 -9.28 -13.67 -7.53
C ALA A 155 -9.89 -14.93 -8.19
N MET A 156 -10.13 -14.88 -9.49
CA MET A 156 -10.87 -15.93 -10.21
C MET A 156 -12.25 -16.25 -9.58
N SER A 157 -12.93 -15.23 -9.02
CA SER A 157 -14.23 -15.35 -8.34
C SER A 157 -14.20 -16.27 -7.11
N GLY A 158 -13.07 -16.31 -6.40
CA GLY A 158 -12.87 -17.14 -5.21
C GLY A 158 -12.63 -18.61 -5.50
N HIS A 159 -12.51 -18.99 -6.78
CA HIS A 159 -12.14 -20.35 -7.17
C HIS A 159 -10.62 -20.58 -6.99
N HIS A 160 -10.25 -21.85 -6.76
CA HIS A 160 -8.85 -22.26 -6.64
C HIS A 160 -8.12 -21.76 -5.39
N TRP A 161 -8.86 -21.27 -4.37
CA TRP A 161 -8.32 -21.06 -3.04
C TRP A 161 -8.48 -22.33 -2.19
N ASP A 162 -7.36 -22.89 -1.74
CA ASP A 162 -7.37 -24.04 -0.85
C ASP A 162 -7.60 -23.57 0.60
N ASN A 163 -8.80 -23.80 1.13
CA ASN A 163 -9.12 -23.39 2.50
C ASN A 163 -8.44 -24.26 3.57
N PHE A 164 -7.97 -25.46 3.22
CA PHE A 164 -7.27 -26.33 4.18
C PHE A 164 -5.84 -25.87 4.38
N TYR A 165 -5.12 -25.58 3.29
CA TYR A 165 -3.76 -25.05 3.33
C TYR A 165 -3.71 -23.53 3.46
N ASN A 166 -4.87 -22.86 3.36
CA ASN A 166 -4.99 -21.40 3.34
C ASN A 166 -4.05 -20.74 2.32
N ALA A 167 -4.08 -21.22 1.09
CA ALA A 167 -3.20 -20.81 0.01
C ALA A 167 -3.85 -20.98 -1.37
N PRO A 168 -3.39 -20.27 -2.42
CA PRO A 168 -3.82 -20.53 -3.79
C PRO A 168 -3.32 -21.90 -4.26
N ASP A 169 -4.13 -22.63 -5.03
CA ASP A 169 -3.66 -23.77 -5.79
C ASP A 169 -2.76 -23.36 -6.96
N TYR A 170 -2.28 -24.34 -7.72
CA TYR A 170 -1.41 -24.09 -8.87
C TYR A 170 -2.03 -23.14 -9.91
N THR A 171 -3.34 -23.28 -10.18
CA THR A 171 -4.06 -22.48 -11.19
C THR A 171 -4.18 -21.02 -10.75
N LEU A 172 -4.63 -20.80 -9.51
CA LEU A 172 -4.73 -19.45 -8.97
C LEU A 172 -3.36 -18.80 -8.80
N ASN A 173 -2.35 -19.56 -8.39
CA ASN A 173 -1.00 -19.02 -8.27
C ASN A 173 -0.43 -18.57 -9.62
N ALA A 174 -0.63 -19.34 -10.70
CA ALA A 174 -0.26 -18.93 -12.05
C ALA A 174 -1.00 -17.65 -12.48
N PHE A 175 -2.32 -17.58 -12.24
CA PHE A 175 -3.11 -16.36 -12.53
C PHE A 175 -2.61 -15.13 -11.77
N LEU A 176 -2.29 -15.25 -10.48
CA LEU A 176 -1.77 -14.15 -9.65
C LEU A 176 -0.39 -13.67 -10.14
N ASN A 177 0.46 -14.60 -10.58
CA ASN A 177 1.75 -14.29 -11.18
C ASN A 177 1.59 -13.49 -12.48
N ASP A 178 0.72 -13.94 -13.39
CA ASP A 178 0.42 -13.24 -14.66
C ASP A 178 -0.18 -11.86 -14.39
N LYS A 179 -1.05 -11.74 -13.38
CA LYS A 179 -1.64 -10.46 -12.97
C LYS A 179 -0.58 -9.48 -12.47
N ALA A 180 0.35 -9.94 -11.62
CA ALA A 180 1.45 -9.11 -11.12
C ALA A 180 2.34 -8.59 -12.26
N GLU A 181 2.70 -9.44 -13.21
CA GLU A 181 3.47 -9.05 -14.40
C GLU A 181 2.71 -8.09 -15.30
N SER A 182 1.41 -8.35 -15.51
CA SER A 182 0.54 -7.46 -16.28
C SER A 182 0.46 -6.06 -15.66
N ILE A 183 0.30 -5.96 -14.34
CA ILE A 183 0.25 -4.67 -13.62
C ILE A 183 1.61 -3.96 -13.76
N GLN A 184 2.72 -4.65 -13.52
CA GLN A 184 4.06 -4.06 -13.66
C GLN A 184 4.29 -3.48 -15.06
N ARG A 185 3.95 -4.22 -16.11
CA ARG A 185 4.04 -3.78 -17.50
C ARG A 185 3.16 -2.56 -17.76
N ARG A 186 1.89 -2.60 -17.38
CA ARG A 186 0.94 -1.52 -17.62
C ARG A 186 1.26 -0.25 -16.84
N VAL A 187 1.76 -0.35 -15.61
CA VAL A 187 2.23 0.82 -14.85
C VAL A 187 3.39 1.48 -15.57
N ARG A 188 4.33 0.70 -16.13
CA ARG A 188 5.42 1.24 -16.94
C ARG A 188 4.90 1.94 -18.20
N GLU A 189 3.93 1.33 -18.90
CA GLU A 189 3.35 1.89 -20.14
C GLU A 189 2.54 3.17 -19.86
N ALA A 190 1.71 3.18 -18.80
CA ALA A 190 0.82 4.29 -18.51
C ALA A 190 1.49 5.46 -17.80
N ALA A 191 2.44 5.20 -16.90
CA ALA A 191 3.02 6.21 -16.00
C ALA A 191 4.53 6.40 -16.18
N GLY A 192 5.19 5.60 -17.02
CA GLY A 192 6.64 5.63 -17.18
C GLY A 192 7.40 5.28 -15.89
N VAL A 193 6.79 4.42 -15.03
CA VAL A 193 7.35 4.00 -13.75
C VAL A 193 7.71 2.52 -13.80
N ASN A 194 8.96 2.20 -13.50
CA ASN A 194 9.39 0.83 -13.29
C ASN A 194 9.18 0.45 -11.83
N ILE A 195 8.04 -0.11 -11.50
CA ILE A 195 7.77 -0.61 -10.14
C ILE A 195 8.43 -1.98 -9.94
N ILE A 196 8.73 -2.29 -8.68
CA ILE A 196 9.10 -3.64 -8.27
C ILE A 196 7.89 -4.55 -8.50
N ARG A 197 8.14 -5.83 -8.80
CA ARG A 197 7.07 -6.80 -9.00
C ARG A 197 6.11 -6.77 -7.81
N PRO A 198 4.80 -6.57 -8.05
CA PRO A 198 3.80 -6.55 -7.00
C PRO A 198 3.75 -7.88 -6.23
N VAL A 199 3.62 -7.81 -4.93
CA VAL A 199 3.31 -8.95 -4.07
C VAL A 199 1.81 -9.19 -4.08
N CYS A 200 1.39 -10.44 -4.28
CA CYS A 200 0.01 -10.85 -4.10
C CYS A 200 -0.19 -11.37 -2.68
N TYR A 201 -1.26 -10.93 -2.01
CA TYR A 201 -1.58 -11.32 -0.65
C TYR A 201 -3.10 -11.33 -0.41
N SER A 202 -3.53 -11.91 0.69
CA SER A 202 -4.89 -11.78 1.20
C SER A 202 -4.85 -11.29 2.63
N ALA A 203 -5.30 -10.07 2.85
CA ALA A 203 -5.42 -9.48 4.18
C ALA A 203 -6.46 -10.24 5.02
N GLU A 204 -7.58 -10.62 4.41
CA GLU A 204 -8.66 -11.36 5.09
C GLU A 204 -8.21 -12.76 5.52
N LYS A 205 -7.41 -13.44 4.70
CA LYS A 205 -6.91 -14.79 4.97
C LYS A 205 -5.54 -14.80 5.67
N TRP A 206 -4.96 -13.64 5.94
CA TRP A 206 -3.62 -13.50 6.54
C TRP A 206 -2.52 -14.22 5.73
N TRP A 207 -2.73 -14.34 4.44
CA TRP A 207 -1.80 -14.99 3.53
C TRP A 207 -0.84 -13.96 2.92
N ASN A 208 0.44 -14.26 2.91
CA ASN A 208 1.53 -13.42 2.40
C ASN A 208 1.60 -12.00 3.04
N ILE A 209 1.21 -11.85 4.30
CA ILE A 209 1.36 -10.57 5.02
C ILE A 209 2.83 -10.28 5.33
N THR A 210 3.63 -11.29 5.59
CA THR A 210 5.08 -11.15 5.77
C THR A 210 5.79 -10.73 4.49
N GLU A 211 5.41 -11.28 3.35
CA GLU A 211 5.91 -10.90 2.04
C GLU A 211 5.54 -9.44 1.67
N LEU A 212 4.34 -8.99 2.10
CA LEU A 212 3.97 -7.59 1.98
C LEU A 212 4.86 -6.68 2.83
N LEU A 213 5.16 -7.07 4.06
CA LEU A 213 6.10 -6.34 4.92
C LEU A 213 7.52 -6.36 4.33
N ASP A 214 7.96 -7.48 3.78
CA ASP A 214 9.26 -7.59 3.10
C ASP A 214 9.34 -6.64 1.90
N LEU A 215 8.27 -6.53 1.09
CA LEU A 215 8.20 -5.55 0.01
C LEU A 215 8.44 -4.12 0.52
N ILE A 216 7.86 -3.74 1.66
CA ILE A 216 8.06 -2.43 2.26
C ILE A 216 9.48 -2.29 2.79
N ILE A 217 9.93 -3.24 3.61
CA ILE A 217 11.21 -3.18 4.34
C ILE A 217 12.40 -3.18 3.39
N ASP A 218 12.36 -4.03 2.36
CA ASP A 218 13.47 -4.15 1.41
C ASP A 218 13.63 -2.90 0.53
N ASN A 219 12.54 -2.12 0.38
CA ASN A 219 12.51 -0.91 -0.42
C ASN A 219 12.48 0.40 0.40
N ILE A 220 12.86 0.35 1.67
CA ILE A 220 13.08 1.57 2.47
C ILE A 220 14.16 2.41 1.77
N PRO A 221 13.88 3.70 1.46
CA PRO A 221 14.83 4.56 0.79
C PRO A 221 16.09 4.78 1.63
N SER A 222 17.22 4.99 0.97
CA SER A 222 18.49 5.31 1.65
C SER A 222 18.63 6.78 2.06
N GLN A 223 17.72 7.65 1.61
CA GLN A 223 17.77 9.09 1.85
C GLN A 223 16.39 9.65 2.13
N LEU A 224 16.33 10.72 2.93
CA LEU A 224 15.13 11.52 3.16
C LEU A 224 14.59 12.07 1.85
N ARG A 225 13.28 12.21 1.76
CA ARG A 225 12.61 12.79 0.59
C ARG A 225 12.79 14.32 0.57
N SER A 226 13.55 14.82 -0.38
CA SER A 226 13.62 16.27 -0.64
C SER A 226 12.27 16.78 -1.14
N VAL A 227 11.88 17.98 -0.70
CA VAL A 227 10.67 18.68 -1.16
C VAL A 227 11.16 19.91 -1.92
N HIS A 228 10.81 19.98 -3.18
CA HIS A 228 11.15 21.12 -4.07
C HIS A 228 9.98 22.07 -4.19
#